data_01180778132e88ced7835b105d760224
#
_entry.id   01180778132e88ced7835b105d760224
#
_cell.length_a   1.000
_cell.length_b   1.000
_cell.length_c   1.000
_cell.angle_alpha   90.00
_cell.angle_beta   90.00
_cell.angle_gamma   90.00
#
_symmetry.space_group_name_H-M   'P 1'
#
loop_
_entity.id
_entity.type
_entity.pdbx_description
1 polymer ?
#
loop_
_entity_poly.entity_id
_entity_poly.type
_entity_poly.pdbx_seq_one_letter_code
_entity_poly.pdbx_strand_id
1 'polypeptide(L)'
;LGAVDGPPRVTCTLKTETELSPDQSTTLSAVVGTYPEGQLRRSFLRYLERERAHPYRPFLHYNSWYDIGFFSKYDEQACLDVVKAYGDALVRKRGATIDSFLFDDGWDDTKSLWDFHEGLPDGFTKVKQLAESYGAGPGVWLSPWGGYGEPRKQRLEAGKKAGYETTPAGFALSAPKYYGRFRDICLEMVEKYGANHFKFDGVRRGGGRYTGSAFGSDFEAAIALIRTLREARPDIYINQTTGTWPSPFWLLFADSIWRGGYDHEFRGVGSKRQQWITYRDAMTYQNVVRGGPLFPISSLMLHGVIYARQARGLKDDPGDDLRDEIRTAFG
;
A
#
# COMPACT_ATOMS: atom_id res chain seq x y z
N LEU A 1 24.13 16.02 -23.64
CA LEU A 1 23.22 17.14 -23.89
C LEU A 1 23.81 17.93 -25.04
N GLY A 2 23.23 17.79 -26.25
CA GLY A 2 23.60 18.61 -27.41
C GLY A 2 23.20 20.06 -27.19
N ALA A 3 24.00 20.99 -27.71
CA ALA A 3 23.63 22.39 -27.74
C ALA A 3 22.34 22.53 -28.57
N VAL A 4 21.31 23.08 -27.98
CA VAL A 4 20.07 23.41 -28.68
C VAL A 4 20.21 24.87 -29.10
N ASP A 5 20.21 25.11 -30.41
CA ASP A 5 20.19 26.45 -30.96
C ASP A 5 18.87 27.12 -30.59
N GLY A 6 18.92 28.16 -29.78
CA GLY A 6 17.77 28.96 -29.33
C GLY A 6 17.68 29.11 -27.81
N PRO A 7 16.79 29.95 -27.31
CA PRO A 7 16.60 30.10 -25.88
C PRO A 7 16.08 28.80 -25.27
N PRO A 8 16.55 28.40 -24.05
CA PRO A 8 16.10 27.20 -23.39
C PRO A 8 14.59 27.21 -23.20
N ARG A 9 13.93 26.15 -23.67
CA ARG A 9 12.47 25.99 -23.58
C ARG A 9 12.12 24.73 -22.78
N VAL A 10 11.23 24.86 -21.84
CA VAL A 10 10.60 23.72 -21.14
C VAL A 10 9.12 23.63 -21.61
N THR A 11 8.75 22.48 -22.14
CA THR A 11 7.36 22.25 -22.57
C THR A 11 6.76 21.16 -21.68
N CYS A 12 5.69 21.48 -20.98
CA CYS A 12 4.89 20.53 -20.23
C CYS A 12 3.63 20.18 -21.05
N THR A 13 3.52 18.91 -21.46
CA THR A 13 2.36 18.44 -22.21
C THR A 13 1.58 17.44 -21.38
N LEU A 14 0.33 17.76 -21.11
CA LEU A 14 -0.63 16.87 -20.46
C LEU A 14 -1.70 16.48 -21.49
N LYS A 15 -1.81 15.17 -21.74
CA LYS A 15 -2.90 14.66 -22.59
C LYS A 15 -4.14 14.48 -21.75
N THR A 16 -5.21 15.12 -22.10
CA THR A 16 -6.53 14.89 -21.53
C THR A 16 -7.31 14.02 -22.52
N GLU A 17 -7.75 12.85 -22.09
CA GLU A 17 -8.63 11.97 -22.88
C GLU A 17 -10.11 12.27 -22.59
N THR A 18 -10.38 13.33 -21.81
CA THR A 18 -11.73 13.69 -21.37
C THR A 18 -12.29 14.79 -22.24
N GLU A 19 -13.37 14.48 -22.96
CA GLU A 19 -14.23 15.52 -23.54
C GLU A 19 -14.95 16.24 -22.40
N LEU A 20 -14.84 17.56 -22.36
CA LEU A 20 -15.53 18.39 -21.38
C LEU A 20 -16.88 18.80 -21.92
N SER A 21 -17.92 18.64 -21.11
CA SER A 21 -19.22 19.27 -21.38
C SER A 21 -19.13 20.80 -21.17
N PRO A 22 -20.07 21.61 -21.74
CA PRO A 22 -19.98 23.08 -21.67
C PRO A 22 -19.81 23.66 -20.28
N ASP A 23 -20.34 22.98 -19.25
CA ASP A 23 -20.29 23.43 -17.85
C ASP A 23 -19.19 22.73 -17.01
N GLN A 24 -18.30 21.96 -17.65
CA GLN A 24 -17.21 21.28 -16.99
C GLN A 24 -15.88 22.00 -17.23
N SER A 25 -15.06 22.05 -16.19
CA SER A 25 -13.69 22.52 -16.28
C SER A 25 -12.71 21.46 -15.78
N THR A 26 -11.50 21.47 -16.32
CA THR A 26 -10.38 20.70 -15.77
C THR A 26 -9.23 21.64 -15.48
N THR A 27 -8.57 21.43 -14.35
CA THR A 27 -7.40 22.20 -13.98
C THR A 27 -6.16 21.35 -14.19
N LEU A 28 -5.23 21.84 -14.97
CA LEU A 28 -3.92 21.23 -15.19
C LEU A 28 -2.87 22.13 -14.57
N SER A 29 -1.93 21.54 -13.85
CA SER A 29 -0.83 22.29 -13.25
C SER A 29 0.51 21.67 -13.61
N ALA A 30 1.51 22.53 -13.74
CA ALA A 30 2.91 22.14 -13.89
C ALA A 30 3.75 22.99 -12.95
N VAL A 31 4.77 22.38 -12.35
CA VAL A 31 5.69 23.07 -11.45
C VAL A 31 7.07 23.09 -12.08
N VAL A 32 7.66 24.26 -12.17
CA VAL A 32 9.05 24.47 -12.58
C VAL A 32 9.83 25.03 -11.41
N GLY A 33 10.92 24.36 -11.06
CA GLY A 33 11.80 24.78 -9.97
C GLY A 33 13.23 24.97 -10.45
N THR A 34 13.95 25.85 -9.78
CA THR A 34 15.39 26.03 -9.95
C THR A 34 16.14 25.49 -8.75
N TYR A 35 17.37 25.09 -8.92
CA TYR A 35 18.21 24.55 -7.87
C TYR A 35 19.67 24.98 -8.07
N PRO A 36 20.48 25.09 -6.99
CA PRO A 36 21.91 25.34 -7.11
C PRO A 36 22.59 24.15 -7.80
N GLU A 37 23.66 24.42 -8.54
CA GLU A 37 24.43 23.38 -9.22
C GLU A 37 24.79 22.22 -8.27
N GLY A 38 24.63 20.97 -8.74
CA GLY A 38 24.86 19.75 -7.97
C GLY A 38 23.79 19.43 -6.91
N GLN A 39 22.77 20.27 -6.70
CA GLN A 39 21.76 20.09 -5.62
C GLN A 39 20.38 19.61 -6.11
N LEU A 40 20.28 19.08 -7.33
CA LEU A 40 19.00 18.64 -7.90
C LEU A 40 18.23 17.71 -6.96
N ARG A 41 18.84 16.61 -6.52
CA ARG A 41 18.18 15.63 -5.65
C ARG A 41 17.68 16.25 -4.36
N ARG A 42 18.52 17.03 -3.67
CA ARG A 42 18.15 17.68 -2.42
C ARG A 42 16.99 18.66 -2.59
N SER A 43 17.01 19.44 -3.65
CA SER A 43 15.98 20.44 -3.95
C SER A 43 14.67 19.79 -4.34
N PHE A 44 14.73 18.70 -5.12
CA PHE A 44 13.55 17.93 -5.47
C PHE A 44 12.93 17.22 -4.25
N LEU A 45 13.74 16.65 -3.35
CA LEU A 45 13.24 16.08 -2.10
C LEU A 45 12.54 17.12 -1.22
N ARG A 46 13.07 18.35 -1.15
CA ARG A 46 12.39 19.45 -0.44
C ARG A 46 11.04 19.79 -1.07
N TYR A 47 10.96 19.78 -2.40
CA TYR A 47 9.69 19.95 -3.11
C TYR A 47 8.71 18.85 -2.73
N LEU A 48 9.12 17.59 -2.77
CA LEU A 48 8.26 16.46 -2.37
C LEU A 48 7.78 16.57 -0.93
N GLU A 49 8.66 16.88 0.02
CA GLU A 49 8.29 17.05 1.44
C GLU A 49 7.27 18.18 1.68
N ARG A 50 7.30 19.22 0.84
CA ARG A 50 6.33 20.31 0.90
C ARG A 50 4.97 19.90 0.32
N GLU A 51 4.98 19.12 -0.76
CA GLU A 51 3.77 18.82 -1.54
C GLU A 51 3.12 17.47 -1.18
N ARG A 52 3.79 16.63 -0.37
CA ARG A 52 3.24 15.32 -0.03
C ARG A 52 1.97 15.42 0.82
N ALA A 53 1.11 14.43 0.66
CA ALA A 53 -0.22 14.40 1.28
C ALA A 53 -0.19 14.42 2.82
N HIS A 54 0.85 13.86 3.41
CA HIS A 54 1.11 13.88 4.84
C HIS A 54 2.62 14.04 5.07
N PRO A 55 3.08 14.88 6.02
CA PRO A 55 4.48 14.96 6.39
C PRO A 55 5.07 13.58 6.68
N TYR A 56 6.34 13.37 6.28
CA TYR A 56 7.01 12.12 6.60
C TYR A 56 6.98 11.84 8.10
N ARG A 57 6.65 10.60 8.43
CA ARG A 57 6.73 10.08 9.80
C ARG A 57 7.21 8.63 9.77
N PRO A 58 7.99 8.18 10.75
CA PRO A 58 8.14 6.75 10.99
C PRO A 58 6.78 6.14 11.25
N PHE A 59 6.54 4.95 10.71
CA PHE A 59 5.28 4.24 10.91
C PHE A 59 5.59 2.75 11.08
N LEU A 60 5.56 2.29 12.33
CA LEU A 60 5.82 0.91 12.66
C LEU A 60 4.52 0.13 12.73
N HIS A 61 4.42 -0.92 11.95
CA HIS A 61 3.23 -1.76 11.95
C HIS A 61 3.56 -3.25 11.93
N TYR A 62 2.68 -4.03 12.53
CA TYR A 62 2.59 -5.47 12.33
C TYR A 62 1.89 -5.75 10.99
N ASN A 63 2.24 -6.85 10.34
CA ASN A 63 1.53 -7.37 9.17
C ASN A 63 1.33 -8.88 9.31
N SER A 64 0.08 -9.33 9.16
CA SER A 64 -0.31 -10.73 9.38
C SER A 64 0.09 -11.69 8.26
N TRP A 65 0.56 -11.21 7.10
CA TRP A 65 0.73 -12.02 5.89
C TRP A 65 1.60 -13.26 6.06
N TYR A 66 2.76 -13.13 6.66
CA TYR A 66 3.66 -14.27 6.91
C TYR A 66 3.56 -14.84 8.31
N ASP A 67 2.54 -14.49 9.07
CA ASP A 67 2.30 -14.98 10.42
C ASP A 67 1.00 -15.77 10.49
N ILE A 68 -0.11 -15.15 10.80
CA ILE A 68 -1.41 -15.82 10.94
C ILE A 68 -2.19 -15.94 9.62
N GLY A 69 -1.79 -15.18 8.58
CA GLY A 69 -2.41 -15.18 7.26
C GLY A 69 -1.76 -16.16 6.26
N PHE A 70 -1.38 -15.67 5.08
CA PHE A 70 -0.77 -16.38 3.95
C PHE A 70 -1.73 -17.33 3.21
N PHE A 71 -2.67 -16.72 2.46
CA PHE A 71 -3.74 -17.43 1.74
C PHE A 71 -4.66 -18.27 2.62
N SER A 72 -4.67 -18.03 3.91
CA SER A 72 -5.55 -18.68 4.87
C SER A 72 -6.34 -17.66 5.67
N LYS A 73 -7.57 -18.01 6.00
CA LYS A 73 -8.40 -17.23 6.91
C LYS A 73 -7.84 -17.34 8.32
N TYR A 74 -7.96 -16.27 9.08
CA TYR A 74 -7.64 -16.20 10.51
C TYR A 74 -8.83 -15.64 11.26
N ASP A 75 -9.01 -16.03 12.50
CA ASP A 75 -10.15 -15.64 13.33
C ASP A 75 -9.84 -14.47 14.27
N GLU A 76 -10.86 -14.01 14.96
CA GLU A 76 -10.76 -12.91 15.92
C GLU A 76 -9.76 -13.22 17.02
N GLN A 77 -9.72 -14.46 17.53
CA GLN A 77 -8.79 -14.83 18.61
C GLN A 77 -7.33 -14.73 18.15
N ALA A 78 -7.01 -15.21 16.94
CA ALA A 78 -5.68 -15.08 16.38
C ALA A 78 -5.26 -13.61 16.24
N CYS A 79 -6.18 -12.72 15.82
CA CYS A 79 -5.93 -11.28 15.75
C CYS A 79 -5.64 -10.69 17.15
N LEU A 80 -6.45 -11.04 18.15
CA LEU A 80 -6.28 -10.53 19.52
C LEU A 80 -4.98 -11.03 20.15
N ASP A 81 -4.62 -12.29 19.93
CA ASP A 81 -3.38 -12.87 20.46
C ASP A 81 -2.13 -12.15 19.91
N VAL A 82 -2.14 -11.81 18.63
CA VAL A 82 -1.05 -11.04 18.00
C VAL A 82 -0.97 -9.63 18.57
N VAL A 83 -2.10 -8.90 18.64
CA VAL A 83 -2.14 -7.55 19.20
C VAL A 83 -1.62 -7.54 20.64
N LYS A 84 -2.06 -8.52 21.44
CA LYS A 84 -1.61 -8.68 22.82
C LYS A 84 -0.11 -8.99 22.91
N ALA A 85 0.38 -9.94 22.14
CA ALA A 85 1.78 -10.36 22.16
C ALA A 85 2.73 -9.21 21.84
N TYR A 86 2.48 -8.49 20.76
CA TYR A 86 3.28 -7.33 20.37
C TYR A 86 3.09 -6.14 21.30
N GLY A 87 1.85 -5.85 21.69
CA GLY A 87 1.54 -4.76 22.64
C GLY A 87 2.23 -4.95 23.98
N ASP A 88 2.14 -6.12 24.58
CA ASP A 88 2.82 -6.42 25.85
C ASP A 88 4.35 -6.41 25.71
N ALA A 89 4.89 -7.05 24.64
CA ALA A 89 6.33 -7.20 24.50
C ALA A 89 7.05 -5.93 24.06
N LEU A 90 6.48 -5.13 23.20
CA LEU A 90 7.11 -3.93 22.65
C LEU A 90 6.64 -2.67 23.33
N VAL A 91 5.33 -2.46 23.46
CA VAL A 91 4.80 -1.22 24.02
C VAL A 91 4.97 -1.22 25.54
N ARG A 92 4.35 -2.16 26.26
CA ARG A 92 4.37 -2.13 27.75
C ARG A 92 5.75 -2.43 28.31
N LYS A 93 6.43 -3.45 27.80
CA LYS A 93 7.72 -3.88 28.39
C LYS A 93 8.90 -3.03 27.94
N ARG A 94 8.88 -2.46 26.74
CA ARG A 94 10.03 -1.76 26.12
C ARG A 94 9.79 -0.28 25.83
N GLY A 95 8.57 0.21 25.99
CA GLY A 95 8.22 1.60 25.69
C GLY A 95 8.29 1.96 24.20
N ALA A 96 8.26 0.96 23.32
CA ALA A 96 8.23 1.19 21.89
C ALA A 96 6.84 1.67 21.43
N THR A 97 6.78 2.38 20.31
CA THR A 97 5.51 2.74 19.66
C THR A 97 5.23 1.74 18.54
N ILE A 98 4.02 1.23 18.49
CA ILE A 98 3.45 0.53 17.33
C ILE A 98 2.29 1.38 16.84
N ASP A 99 2.28 1.75 15.56
CA ASP A 99 1.25 2.62 15.02
C ASP A 99 0.03 1.82 14.55
N SER A 100 0.23 0.61 14.01
CA SER A 100 -0.86 -0.17 13.43
C SER A 100 -0.64 -1.68 13.49
N PHE A 101 -1.73 -2.42 13.57
CA PHE A 101 -1.78 -3.87 13.35
C PHE A 101 -2.49 -4.13 12.02
N LEU A 102 -1.73 -4.33 10.96
CA LEU A 102 -2.26 -4.60 9.63
C LEU A 102 -2.67 -6.06 9.48
N PHE A 103 -3.95 -6.26 9.23
CA PHE A 103 -4.53 -7.55 8.87
C PHE A 103 -4.61 -7.68 7.36
N ASP A 104 -3.75 -8.53 6.81
CA ASP A 104 -3.57 -8.78 5.39
C ASP A 104 -4.66 -9.74 4.85
N ASP A 105 -4.57 -10.17 3.58
CA ASP A 105 -5.57 -11.05 2.93
C ASP A 105 -5.93 -12.27 3.80
N GLY A 106 -7.22 -12.50 4.02
CA GLY A 106 -7.75 -13.58 4.86
C GLY A 106 -8.81 -13.15 5.88
N TRP A 107 -9.14 -11.87 5.98
CA TRP A 107 -10.17 -11.34 6.88
C TRP A 107 -11.59 -11.35 6.28
N ASP A 108 -11.70 -11.36 4.94
CA ASP A 108 -12.97 -11.27 4.25
C ASP A 108 -13.58 -12.63 3.84
N ASP A 109 -14.87 -12.64 3.67
CA ASP A 109 -15.54 -13.70 2.94
C ASP A 109 -15.48 -13.40 1.45
N THR A 110 -14.65 -14.15 0.76
CA THR A 110 -14.43 -13.99 -0.68
C THR A 110 -15.67 -14.19 -1.55
N LYS A 111 -16.76 -14.70 -0.98
CA LYS A 111 -18.06 -14.90 -1.66
C LYS A 111 -19.02 -13.74 -1.50
N SER A 112 -18.82 -12.88 -0.50
CA SER A 112 -19.67 -11.71 -0.23
C SER A 112 -19.04 -10.37 -0.63
N LEU A 113 -17.82 -10.40 -1.13
CA LEU A 113 -17.00 -9.27 -1.59
C LEU A 113 -16.82 -8.19 -0.52
N TRP A 114 -15.75 -8.38 0.25
CA TRP A 114 -15.26 -7.46 1.28
C TRP A 114 -16.13 -7.36 2.55
N ASP A 115 -17.02 -8.36 2.83
CA ASP A 115 -17.60 -8.53 4.17
C ASP A 115 -16.69 -9.42 5.02
N PHE A 116 -16.76 -9.30 6.32
CA PHE A 116 -16.05 -10.20 7.23
C PHE A 116 -16.57 -11.63 7.11
N HIS A 117 -15.67 -12.61 7.18
CA HIS A 117 -16.07 -14.00 7.25
C HIS A 117 -16.50 -14.40 8.69
N GLU A 118 -17.09 -15.58 8.83
CA GLU A 118 -17.65 -16.10 10.09
C GLU A 118 -16.70 -16.14 11.29
N GLY A 119 -15.37 -16.21 11.06
CA GLY A 119 -14.35 -16.18 12.11
C GLY A 119 -14.11 -14.78 12.72
N LEU A 120 -14.72 -13.75 12.12
CA LEU A 120 -14.68 -12.36 12.57
C LEU A 120 -16.12 -11.80 12.71
N PRO A 121 -16.96 -12.37 13.58
CA PRO A 121 -18.39 -12.07 13.62
C PRO A 121 -18.71 -10.61 13.96
N ASP A 122 -17.86 -9.97 14.74
CA ASP A 122 -17.98 -8.55 15.13
C ASP A 122 -17.04 -7.63 14.32
N GLY A 123 -16.49 -8.14 13.21
CA GLY A 123 -15.46 -7.47 12.44
C GLY A 123 -14.21 -7.19 13.30
N PHE A 124 -13.64 -6.00 13.16
CA PHE A 124 -12.47 -5.59 13.96
C PHE A 124 -12.83 -4.84 15.24
N THR A 125 -14.05 -4.95 15.77
CA THR A 125 -14.49 -4.20 16.96
C THR A 125 -13.59 -4.46 18.18
N LYS A 126 -13.35 -5.73 18.54
CA LYS A 126 -12.51 -6.09 19.68
C LYS A 126 -11.02 -5.85 19.38
N VAL A 127 -10.62 -6.07 18.15
CA VAL A 127 -9.26 -5.76 17.68
C VAL A 127 -8.95 -4.28 17.87
N LYS A 128 -9.86 -3.40 17.46
CA LYS A 128 -9.78 -1.95 17.66
C LYS A 128 -9.58 -1.61 19.13
N GLN A 129 -10.46 -2.09 20.01
CA GLN A 129 -10.41 -1.80 21.44
C GLN A 129 -9.07 -2.23 22.05
N LEU A 130 -8.59 -3.42 21.70
CA LEU A 130 -7.31 -3.91 22.21
C LEU A 130 -6.12 -3.12 21.64
N ALA A 131 -6.09 -2.82 20.34
CA ALA A 131 -5.03 -2.05 19.71
C ALA A 131 -4.95 -0.63 20.30
N GLU A 132 -6.08 0.03 20.49
CA GLU A 132 -6.18 1.36 21.12
C GLU A 132 -5.62 1.37 22.54
N SER A 133 -5.72 0.27 23.29
CA SER A 133 -5.13 0.15 24.63
C SER A 133 -3.59 0.17 24.63
N TYR A 134 -2.97 0.00 23.47
CA TYR A 134 -1.53 0.13 23.23
C TYR A 134 -1.16 1.38 22.43
N GLY A 135 -2.13 2.26 22.14
CA GLY A 135 -1.91 3.47 21.34
C GLY A 135 -1.82 3.23 19.85
N ALA A 136 -2.26 2.06 19.38
CA ALA A 136 -2.27 1.65 17.96
C ALA A 136 -3.69 1.59 17.39
N GLY A 137 -3.81 1.38 16.07
CA GLY A 137 -5.08 1.10 15.41
C GLY A 137 -5.04 -0.15 14.53
N PRO A 138 -6.20 -0.66 14.08
CA PRO A 138 -6.25 -1.65 13.03
C PRO A 138 -5.74 -1.08 11.70
N GLY A 139 -5.02 -1.90 10.93
CA GLY A 139 -4.73 -1.67 9.53
C GLY A 139 -5.41 -2.75 8.68
N VAL A 140 -5.74 -2.44 7.44
CA VAL A 140 -6.48 -3.34 6.56
C VAL A 140 -5.82 -3.45 5.20
N TRP A 141 -5.61 -4.68 4.76
CA TRP A 141 -5.28 -4.97 3.37
C TRP A 141 -6.55 -5.06 2.54
N LEU A 142 -6.54 -4.42 1.39
CA LEU A 142 -7.57 -4.51 0.37
C LEU A 142 -6.92 -4.47 -1.02
N SER A 143 -7.52 -5.15 -1.97
CA SER A 143 -7.04 -5.13 -3.35
C SER A 143 -8.09 -4.53 -4.28
N PRO A 144 -7.83 -3.36 -4.88
CA PRO A 144 -8.75 -2.76 -5.84
C PRO A 144 -9.11 -3.66 -7.01
N TRP A 145 -8.24 -4.57 -7.43
CA TRP A 145 -8.52 -5.51 -8.53
C TRP A 145 -9.02 -6.89 -8.06
N GLY A 146 -9.13 -7.14 -6.73
CA GLY A 146 -9.66 -8.38 -6.17
C GLY A 146 -8.65 -9.34 -5.54
N GLY A 147 -7.34 -9.02 -5.51
CA GLY A 147 -6.32 -9.84 -4.86
C GLY A 147 -5.65 -10.86 -5.77
N TYR A 148 -5.24 -11.97 -5.20
CA TYR A 148 -4.41 -12.99 -5.86
C TYR A 148 -4.97 -14.41 -5.66
N GLY A 149 -4.47 -15.35 -6.45
CA GLY A 149 -4.72 -16.78 -6.27
C GLY A 149 -6.20 -17.18 -6.33
N GLU A 150 -6.57 -18.16 -5.54
CA GLU A 150 -7.93 -18.67 -5.45
C GLU A 150 -8.92 -17.67 -4.81
N PRO A 151 -8.56 -16.93 -3.74
CA PRO A 151 -9.41 -15.87 -3.19
C PRO A 151 -9.86 -14.84 -4.25
N ARG A 152 -8.94 -14.44 -5.14
CA ARG A 152 -9.29 -13.53 -6.24
C ARG A 152 -10.35 -14.09 -7.17
N LYS A 153 -10.24 -15.36 -7.54
CA LYS A 153 -11.23 -16.00 -8.44
C LYS A 153 -12.61 -15.97 -7.79
N GLN A 154 -12.69 -16.35 -6.51
CA GLN A 154 -13.95 -16.36 -5.76
C GLN A 154 -14.55 -14.96 -5.65
N ARG A 155 -13.74 -13.93 -5.32
CA ARG A 155 -14.20 -12.53 -5.27
C ARG A 155 -14.72 -12.06 -6.64
N LEU A 156 -14.03 -12.39 -7.72
CA LEU A 156 -14.48 -12.02 -9.08
C LEU A 156 -15.78 -12.72 -9.49
N GLU A 157 -15.94 -13.99 -9.14
CA GLU A 157 -17.19 -14.72 -9.39
C GLU A 157 -18.35 -14.14 -8.59
N ALA A 158 -18.15 -13.89 -7.29
CA ALA A 158 -19.15 -13.26 -6.44
C ALA A 158 -19.50 -11.85 -6.93
N GLY A 159 -18.50 -11.05 -7.27
CA GLY A 159 -18.72 -9.71 -7.78
C GLY A 159 -19.46 -9.66 -9.10
N LYS A 160 -19.15 -10.57 -10.03
CA LYS A 160 -19.92 -10.71 -11.29
C LYS A 160 -21.37 -11.07 -11.05
N LYS A 161 -21.65 -12.01 -10.12
CA LYS A 161 -23.02 -12.37 -9.74
C LYS A 161 -23.77 -11.18 -9.12
N ALA A 162 -23.08 -10.34 -8.36
CA ALA A 162 -23.63 -9.12 -7.77
C ALA A 162 -23.73 -7.95 -8.77
N GLY A 163 -23.26 -8.11 -10.00
CA GLY A 163 -23.35 -7.10 -11.06
C GLY A 163 -22.28 -6.01 -11.01
N TYR A 164 -21.16 -6.26 -10.33
CA TYR A 164 -20.00 -5.36 -10.32
C TYR A 164 -19.17 -5.50 -11.60
N GLU A 165 -18.61 -4.40 -12.02
CA GLU A 165 -17.88 -4.31 -13.27
C GLU A 165 -16.48 -4.95 -13.15
N THR A 166 -16.14 -5.77 -14.13
CA THR A 166 -14.85 -6.48 -14.17
C THR A 166 -14.19 -6.34 -15.54
N THR A 167 -12.88 -6.49 -15.53
CA THR A 167 -12.01 -6.60 -16.71
C THR A 167 -11.28 -7.95 -16.69
N PRO A 168 -10.57 -8.36 -17.73
CA PRO A 168 -9.69 -9.52 -17.67
C PRO A 168 -8.63 -9.41 -16.56
N ALA A 169 -8.26 -8.20 -16.18
CA ALA A 169 -7.27 -7.93 -15.14
C ALA A 169 -7.83 -7.98 -13.71
N GLY A 170 -9.14 -7.97 -13.51
CA GLY A 170 -9.79 -7.94 -12.19
C GLY A 170 -11.01 -7.04 -12.15
N PHE A 171 -11.36 -6.54 -10.98
CA PHE A 171 -12.39 -5.51 -10.88
C PHE A 171 -11.96 -4.21 -11.55
N ALA A 172 -12.93 -3.47 -12.04
CA ALA A 172 -12.75 -2.15 -12.63
C ALA A 172 -13.02 -1.07 -11.57
N LEU A 173 -11.98 -0.60 -10.91
CA LEU A 173 -12.14 0.39 -9.82
C LEU A 173 -12.79 1.69 -10.31
N SER A 174 -12.52 2.10 -11.55
CA SER A 174 -13.14 3.30 -12.14
C SER A 174 -14.61 3.14 -12.50
N ALA A 175 -15.17 1.94 -12.45
CA ALA A 175 -16.57 1.71 -12.77
C ALA A 175 -17.49 2.00 -11.59
N PRO A 176 -18.68 2.61 -11.82
CA PRO A 176 -19.44 3.28 -10.75
C PRO A 176 -19.94 2.35 -9.65
N LYS A 177 -20.41 1.15 -9.99
CA LYS A 177 -20.94 0.22 -8.97
C LYS A 177 -19.85 -0.35 -8.10
N TYR A 178 -18.75 -0.83 -8.73
CA TYR A 178 -17.66 -1.39 -7.96
C TYR A 178 -16.93 -0.31 -7.13
N TYR A 179 -16.72 0.88 -7.70
CA TYR A 179 -16.15 2.00 -6.94
C TYR A 179 -16.98 2.32 -5.70
N GLY A 180 -18.30 2.42 -5.85
CA GLY A 180 -19.20 2.68 -4.72
C GLY A 180 -19.01 1.64 -3.61
N ARG A 181 -19.08 0.35 -3.95
CA ARG A 181 -18.89 -0.75 -3.00
C ARG A 181 -17.52 -0.69 -2.31
N PHE A 182 -16.46 -0.53 -3.08
CA PHE A 182 -15.10 -0.53 -2.55
C PHE A 182 -14.82 0.69 -1.64
N ARG A 183 -15.32 1.87 -2.04
CA ARG A 183 -15.26 3.09 -1.22
C ARG A 183 -16.02 2.92 0.10
N ASP A 184 -17.24 2.39 0.05
CA ASP A 184 -18.09 2.29 1.23
C ASP A 184 -17.51 1.31 2.27
N ILE A 185 -16.90 0.22 1.82
CA ILE A 185 -16.16 -0.69 2.70
C ILE A 185 -14.93 0.00 3.31
N CYS A 186 -14.15 0.74 2.52
CA CYS A 186 -13.01 1.48 3.06
C CYS A 186 -13.43 2.52 4.10
N LEU A 187 -14.53 3.23 3.86
CA LEU A 187 -15.10 4.17 4.83
C LEU A 187 -15.60 3.45 6.09
N GLU A 188 -16.30 2.32 5.96
CA GLU A 188 -16.72 1.52 7.12
C GLU A 188 -15.51 1.09 7.96
N MET A 189 -14.40 0.68 7.34
CA MET A 189 -13.18 0.34 8.07
C MET A 189 -12.65 1.53 8.89
N VAL A 190 -12.72 2.74 8.36
CA VAL A 190 -12.31 3.95 9.07
C VAL A 190 -13.28 4.32 10.19
N GLU A 191 -14.55 4.47 9.84
CA GLU A 191 -15.58 5.05 10.72
C GLU A 191 -15.99 4.11 11.85
N LYS A 192 -16.24 2.86 11.52
CA LYS A 192 -16.71 1.86 12.47
C LYS A 192 -15.57 1.16 13.20
N TYR A 193 -14.60 0.69 12.45
CA TYR A 193 -13.52 -0.12 13.01
C TYR A 193 -12.25 0.66 13.34
N GLY A 194 -12.21 1.98 13.07
CA GLY A 194 -11.10 2.85 13.45
C GLY A 194 -9.81 2.57 12.69
N ALA A 195 -9.90 2.01 11.49
CA ALA A 195 -8.71 1.73 10.69
C ALA A 195 -7.88 3.00 10.46
N ASN A 196 -6.59 2.92 10.80
CA ASN A 196 -5.62 4.01 10.66
C ASN A 196 -4.58 3.74 9.55
N HIS A 197 -4.67 2.58 8.91
CA HIS A 197 -3.72 2.16 7.89
C HIS A 197 -4.42 1.32 6.81
N PHE A 198 -4.20 1.66 5.56
CA PHE A 198 -4.55 0.83 4.42
C PHE A 198 -3.33 0.37 3.64
N LYS A 199 -3.26 -0.93 3.37
CA LYS A 199 -2.40 -1.51 2.35
C LYS A 199 -3.26 -1.81 1.12
N PHE A 200 -3.23 -0.94 0.13
CA PHE A 200 -3.88 -1.19 -1.15
C PHE A 200 -2.96 -1.97 -2.07
N ASP A 201 -3.35 -3.19 -2.39
CA ASP A 201 -2.52 -4.12 -3.16
C ASP A 201 -3.12 -4.36 -4.55
N GLY A 202 -2.55 -3.67 -5.50
CA GLY A 202 -2.92 -3.75 -6.88
C GLY A 202 -3.76 -2.60 -7.39
N VAL A 203 -3.09 -1.57 -7.90
CA VAL A 203 -3.69 -0.52 -8.71
C VAL A 203 -3.17 -0.67 -10.14
N ARG A 204 -4.07 -0.77 -11.11
CA ARG A 204 -3.70 -0.87 -12.53
C ARG A 204 -4.33 0.27 -13.31
N ARG A 205 -3.68 0.60 -14.43
CA ARG A 205 -4.35 1.39 -15.46
C ARG A 205 -5.49 0.53 -16.02
N GLY A 206 -6.71 0.83 -15.58
CA GLY A 206 -7.92 0.21 -16.13
C GLY A 206 -8.10 0.56 -17.59
N GLY A 207 -8.64 -0.37 -18.36
CA GLY A 207 -9.01 -0.11 -19.74
C GLY A 207 -10.40 0.49 -19.84
N GLY A 208 -10.51 1.67 -20.43
CA GLY A 208 -11.78 2.22 -20.86
C GLY A 208 -12.53 3.08 -19.86
N ARG A 209 -13.40 3.88 -20.42
CA ARG A 209 -14.32 4.75 -19.70
C ARG A 209 -15.63 3.99 -19.49
N TYR A 210 -16.14 3.96 -18.27
CA TYR A 210 -17.42 3.33 -17.98
C TYR A 210 -18.53 4.37 -18.00
N THR A 211 -19.68 4.02 -18.59
CA THR A 211 -20.87 4.88 -18.58
C THR A 211 -21.28 5.20 -17.14
N GLY A 212 -21.46 6.47 -16.84
CA GLY A 212 -21.79 6.94 -15.50
C GLY A 212 -20.61 7.03 -14.53
N SER A 213 -19.39 6.76 -15.00
CA SER A 213 -18.19 6.98 -14.18
C SER A 213 -17.77 8.43 -14.17
N ALA A 214 -17.33 8.90 -12.98
CA ALA A 214 -16.65 10.18 -12.82
C ALA A 214 -15.14 10.11 -13.17
N PHE A 215 -14.61 8.91 -13.45
CA PHE A 215 -13.18 8.65 -13.60
C PHE A 215 -12.83 8.17 -15.02
N GLY A 216 -11.72 8.64 -15.55
CA GLY A 216 -11.17 8.19 -16.81
C GLY A 216 -10.28 6.94 -16.67
N SER A 217 -9.86 6.58 -15.45
CA SER A 217 -8.99 5.44 -15.17
C SER A 217 -9.09 4.96 -13.74
N ASP A 218 -8.62 3.71 -13.50
CA ASP A 218 -8.53 3.16 -12.14
C ASP A 218 -7.54 3.93 -11.26
N PHE A 219 -6.53 4.59 -11.83
CA PHE A 219 -5.64 5.49 -11.09
C PHE A 219 -6.36 6.73 -10.57
N GLU A 220 -7.21 7.36 -11.40
CA GLU A 220 -8.01 8.50 -10.95
C GLU A 220 -8.98 8.09 -9.86
N ALA A 221 -9.63 6.94 -10.01
CA ALA A 221 -10.51 6.38 -8.98
C ALA A 221 -9.76 6.08 -7.67
N ALA A 222 -8.56 5.51 -7.74
CA ALA A 222 -7.73 5.25 -6.57
C ALA A 222 -7.30 6.55 -5.87
N ILE A 223 -6.92 7.57 -6.62
CA ILE A 223 -6.57 8.89 -6.08
C ILE A 223 -7.79 9.53 -5.39
N ALA A 224 -8.96 9.47 -6.01
CA ALA A 224 -10.20 9.98 -5.43
C ALA A 224 -10.57 9.23 -4.14
N LEU A 225 -10.45 7.91 -4.13
CA LEU A 225 -10.67 7.10 -2.94
C LEU A 225 -9.74 7.52 -1.79
N ILE A 226 -8.44 7.68 -2.06
CA ILE A 226 -7.48 8.09 -1.04
C ILE A 226 -7.83 9.48 -0.48
N ARG A 227 -8.24 10.41 -1.31
CA ARG A 227 -8.70 11.74 -0.86
C ARG A 227 -9.91 11.61 0.07
N THR A 228 -10.92 10.84 -0.31
CA THR A 228 -12.10 10.57 0.53
C THR A 228 -11.70 9.98 1.89
N LEU A 229 -10.76 9.03 1.91
CA LEU A 229 -10.28 8.45 3.17
C LEU A 229 -9.53 9.45 4.04
N ARG A 230 -8.74 10.36 3.45
CA ARG A 230 -8.06 11.42 4.19
C ARG A 230 -9.01 12.50 4.68
N GLU A 231 -10.12 12.75 3.99
CA GLU A 231 -11.20 13.62 4.48
C GLU A 231 -11.86 13.01 5.72
N ALA A 232 -12.13 11.69 5.71
CA ALA A 232 -12.68 10.97 6.85
C ALA A 232 -11.68 10.84 8.02
N ARG A 233 -10.40 10.66 7.71
CA ARG A 233 -9.31 10.52 8.70
C ARG A 233 -8.02 11.14 8.19
N PRO A 234 -7.70 12.40 8.54
CA PRO A 234 -6.55 13.14 8.00
C PRO A 234 -5.18 12.48 8.26
N ASP A 235 -5.02 11.79 9.37
CA ASP A 235 -3.80 11.11 9.80
C ASP A 235 -3.67 9.66 9.30
N ILE A 236 -4.58 9.21 8.43
CA ILE A 236 -4.55 7.84 7.91
C ILE A 236 -3.26 7.55 7.14
N TYR A 237 -2.66 6.38 7.36
CA TYR A 237 -1.49 5.92 6.62
C TYR A 237 -1.91 5.11 5.41
N ILE A 238 -1.49 5.51 4.23
CA ILE A 238 -1.81 4.85 2.96
C ILE A 238 -0.55 4.26 2.35
N ASN A 239 -0.52 2.94 2.28
CA ASN A 239 0.48 2.20 1.52
C ASN A 239 -0.11 1.72 0.19
N GLN A 240 0.52 2.12 -0.90
CA GLN A 240 0.20 1.65 -2.25
C GLN A 240 1.26 0.64 -2.69
N THR A 241 0.86 -0.60 -2.98
CA THR A 241 1.82 -1.64 -3.34
C THR A 241 1.89 -1.89 -4.85
N THR A 242 1.45 -3.03 -5.32
CA THR A 242 1.60 -3.44 -6.72
C THR A 242 0.90 -2.47 -7.69
N GLY A 243 1.61 -2.08 -8.74
CA GLY A 243 1.11 -1.20 -9.80
C GLY A 243 1.51 0.27 -9.66
N THR A 244 2.04 0.68 -8.53
CA THR A 244 2.39 2.09 -8.27
C THR A 244 3.83 2.45 -8.63
N TRP A 245 4.56 1.60 -9.19
CA TRP A 245 5.93 1.77 -9.69
C TRP A 245 6.66 3.09 -9.30
N PRO A 246 8.00 3.15 -9.07
CA PRO A 246 8.65 4.20 -8.28
C PRO A 246 8.55 5.61 -8.89
N SER A 247 7.37 6.18 -8.76
CA SER A 247 7.14 7.59 -9.05
C SER A 247 7.02 8.38 -7.75
N PRO A 248 7.85 9.41 -7.54
CA PRO A 248 7.77 10.24 -6.34
C PRO A 248 6.43 10.98 -6.22
N PHE A 249 5.70 11.14 -7.30
CA PHE A 249 4.39 11.80 -7.30
C PHE A 249 3.29 10.99 -6.61
N TRP A 250 3.49 9.69 -6.35
CA TRP A 250 2.59 8.95 -5.48
C TRP A 250 2.53 9.51 -4.06
N LEU A 251 3.60 10.17 -3.60
CA LEU A 251 3.62 10.80 -2.28
C LEU A 251 2.70 12.03 -2.15
N LEU A 252 2.18 12.56 -3.25
CA LEU A 252 1.09 13.54 -3.23
C LEU A 252 -0.23 12.93 -2.71
N PHE A 253 -0.33 11.62 -2.61
CA PHE A 253 -1.54 10.90 -2.22
C PHE A 253 -1.27 9.86 -1.13
N ALA A 254 -0.25 9.03 -1.29
CA ALA A 254 0.11 7.94 -0.39
C ALA A 254 1.31 8.27 0.50
N ASP A 255 1.50 7.53 1.59
CA ASP A 255 2.64 7.67 2.49
C ASP A 255 3.83 6.82 2.04
N SER A 256 3.56 5.67 1.44
CA SER A 256 4.58 4.75 0.95
C SER A 256 4.12 3.96 -0.29
N ILE A 257 5.11 3.47 -1.04
CA ILE A 257 4.90 2.58 -2.18
C ILE A 257 5.74 1.31 -2.04
N TRP A 258 5.42 0.31 -2.86
CA TRP A 258 6.17 -0.95 -2.93
C TRP A 258 7.49 -0.81 -3.68
N ARG A 259 8.54 -1.47 -3.18
CA ARG A 259 9.87 -1.50 -3.83
C ARG A 259 9.95 -2.30 -5.13
N GLY A 260 8.90 -3.09 -5.42
CA GLY A 260 8.88 -4.04 -6.54
C GLY A 260 9.53 -5.39 -6.21
N GLY A 261 9.40 -6.35 -7.12
CA GLY A 261 9.87 -7.73 -6.94
C GLY A 261 8.91 -8.62 -6.13
N TYR A 262 9.42 -9.75 -5.67
CA TYR A 262 8.68 -10.65 -4.78
C TYR A 262 8.81 -10.20 -3.32
N ASP A 263 7.91 -10.63 -2.48
CA ASP A 263 7.93 -10.36 -1.04
C ASP A 263 9.24 -10.82 -0.43
N HIS A 264 9.63 -12.06 -0.66
CA HIS A 264 10.95 -12.57 -0.40
C HIS A 264 11.41 -13.54 -1.51
N GLU A 265 12.71 -13.55 -1.74
CA GLU A 265 13.41 -14.43 -2.66
C GLU A 265 14.87 -14.51 -2.21
N PHE A 266 15.67 -15.36 -2.81
CA PHE A 266 17.03 -15.62 -2.37
C PHE A 266 18.05 -15.23 -3.44
N ARG A 267 19.05 -14.43 -3.06
CA ARG A 267 20.18 -14.05 -3.91
C ARG A 267 21.51 -14.06 -3.15
N GLY A 268 22.59 -14.34 -3.86
CA GLY A 268 23.92 -14.34 -3.28
C GLY A 268 24.25 -15.60 -2.51
N VAL A 269 25.09 -15.46 -1.49
CA VAL A 269 25.65 -16.54 -0.69
C VAL A 269 25.30 -16.38 0.79
N GLY A 270 25.61 -17.38 1.60
CA GLY A 270 25.31 -17.36 3.03
C GLY A 270 24.02 -18.09 3.38
N SER A 271 23.52 -17.85 4.59
CA SER A 271 22.24 -18.39 5.05
C SER A 271 21.07 -17.88 4.18
N LYS A 272 19.93 -18.54 4.25
CA LYS A 272 18.73 -18.08 3.52
C LYS A 272 18.30 -16.69 3.95
N ARG A 273 18.45 -16.33 5.23
CA ARG A 273 18.22 -14.99 5.74
C ARG A 273 19.14 -13.95 5.08
N GLN A 274 20.42 -14.23 4.99
CA GLN A 274 21.37 -13.35 4.31
C GLN A 274 21.07 -13.22 2.81
N GLN A 275 20.72 -14.32 2.14
CA GLN A 275 20.30 -14.31 0.74
C GLN A 275 19.03 -13.50 0.53
N TRP A 276 18.07 -13.54 1.46
CA TRP A 276 16.87 -12.73 1.41
C TRP A 276 17.17 -11.24 1.60
N ILE A 277 18.00 -10.88 2.57
CA ILE A 277 18.48 -9.50 2.78
C ILE A 277 19.13 -8.97 1.49
N THR A 278 20.03 -9.75 0.91
CA THR A 278 20.70 -9.41 -0.36
C THR A 278 19.69 -9.21 -1.50
N TYR A 279 18.69 -10.06 -1.61
CA TYR A 279 17.62 -9.91 -2.60
C TYR A 279 16.84 -8.62 -2.39
N ARG A 280 16.39 -8.33 -1.16
CA ARG A 280 15.65 -7.12 -0.80
C ARG A 280 16.43 -5.86 -1.21
N ASP A 281 17.68 -5.81 -0.84
CA ASP A 281 18.55 -4.65 -1.13
C ASP A 281 18.84 -4.50 -2.62
N ALA A 282 19.08 -5.62 -3.32
CA ALA A 282 19.24 -5.62 -4.78
C ALA A 282 17.99 -5.12 -5.50
N MET A 283 16.80 -5.53 -5.08
CA MET A 283 15.54 -5.05 -5.67
C MET A 283 15.30 -3.57 -5.39
N THR A 284 15.56 -3.12 -4.17
CA THR A 284 15.49 -1.70 -3.81
C THR A 284 16.43 -0.87 -4.67
N TYR A 285 17.68 -1.32 -4.82
CA TYR A 285 18.65 -0.63 -5.67
C TYR A 285 18.23 -0.59 -7.14
N GLN A 286 17.86 -1.74 -7.73
CA GLN A 286 17.55 -1.83 -9.16
C GLN A 286 16.28 -1.07 -9.52
N ASN A 287 15.24 -1.19 -8.70
CA ASN A 287 13.93 -0.65 -9.03
C ASN A 287 13.75 0.80 -8.60
N VAL A 288 14.37 1.20 -7.50
CA VAL A 288 14.15 2.53 -6.92
C VAL A 288 15.39 3.42 -7.04
N VAL A 289 16.54 2.99 -6.52
CA VAL A 289 17.73 3.86 -6.49
C VAL A 289 18.24 4.12 -7.89
N ARG A 290 18.34 3.09 -8.73
CA ARG A 290 18.83 3.18 -10.11
C ARG A 290 17.77 3.64 -11.08
N GLY A 291 16.55 3.13 -10.97
CA GLY A 291 15.46 3.37 -11.90
C GLY A 291 14.56 4.56 -11.54
N GLY A 292 14.50 4.93 -10.27
CA GLY A 292 13.72 6.05 -9.76
C GLY A 292 14.51 6.93 -8.79
N PRO A 293 15.65 7.53 -9.21
CA PRO A 293 16.65 8.10 -8.32
C PRO A 293 16.16 9.27 -7.47
N LEU A 294 15.03 9.87 -7.80
CA LEU A 294 14.43 10.98 -7.05
C LEU A 294 13.43 10.52 -5.98
N PHE A 295 13.14 9.22 -5.89
CA PHE A 295 12.24 8.70 -4.87
C PHE A 295 12.93 8.67 -3.49
N PRO A 296 12.29 9.17 -2.41
CA PRO A 296 12.83 9.08 -1.05
C PRO A 296 12.70 7.64 -0.52
N ILE A 297 13.82 6.99 -0.25
CA ILE A 297 13.86 5.58 0.20
C ILE A 297 13.10 5.39 1.51
N SER A 298 13.06 6.41 2.38
CA SER A 298 12.28 6.40 3.62
C SER A 298 10.77 6.21 3.44
N SER A 299 10.26 6.43 2.23
CA SER A 299 8.84 6.23 1.89
C SER A 299 8.60 4.96 1.07
N LEU A 300 9.50 3.98 1.16
CA LEU A 300 9.28 2.64 0.61
C LEU A 300 8.71 1.72 1.67
N MET A 301 7.69 0.95 1.27
CA MET A 301 7.36 -0.26 2.00
C MET A 301 8.46 -1.29 1.76
N LEU A 302 9.22 -1.55 2.78
CA LEU A 302 10.13 -2.68 2.85
C LEU A 302 9.45 -3.78 3.66
N HIS A 303 9.58 -5.03 3.24
CA HIS A 303 9.32 -6.12 4.16
C HIS A 303 10.33 -6.00 5.29
N GLY A 304 9.82 -5.79 6.48
CA GLY A 304 10.59 -5.76 7.69
C GLY A 304 11.06 -7.16 8.08
N VAL A 305 11.02 -7.45 9.36
CA VAL A 305 11.46 -8.73 9.87
C VAL A 305 10.43 -9.81 9.57
N ILE A 306 10.74 -10.70 8.61
CA ILE A 306 9.96 -11.92 8.33
C ILE A 306 10.57 -13.05 9.15
N TYR A 307 10.03 -13.30 10.36
CA TYR A 307 10.45 -14.44 11.17
C TYR A 307 9.51 -15.64 11.04
N ALA A 308 8.47 -15.46 10.33
CA ALA A 308 7.21 -16.16 10.45
C ALA A 308 7.18 -17.60 9.96
N ARG A 309 6.16 -18.30 10.44
CA ARG A 309 5.82 -19.69 10.16
C ARG A 309 5.64 -19.99 8.68
N GLN A 310 5.26 -19.00 7.89
CA GLN A 310 4.91 -19.12 6.48
C GLN A 310 6.04 -18.73 5.52
N ALA A 311 7.16 -18.22 6.01
CA ALA A 311 8.27 -17.76 5.17
C ALA A 311 9.06 -18.94 4.60
N ARG A 312 8.88 -19.22 3.31
CA ARG A 312 9.56 -20.32 2.61
C ARG A 312 11.09 -20.22 2.75
N GLY A 313 11.72 -21.33 3.18
CA GLY A 313 13.16 -21.48 3.23
C GLY A 313 13.86 -20.66 4.33
N LEU A 314 13.15 -19.83 5.10
CA LEU A 314 13.72 -19.13 6.25
C LEU A 314 13.58 -19.95 7.53
N LYS A 315 12.40 -20.50 7.78
CA LYS A 315 12.04 -21.19 9.03
C LYS A 315 12.96 -22.34 9.41
N ASP A 316 13.41 -23.12 8.43
CA ASP A 316 14.15 -24.37 8.65
C ASP A 316 15.64 -24.22 8.27
N ASP A 317 16.15 -23.03 8.09
CA ASP A 317 17.58 -22.80 7.82
C ASP A 317 18.37 -22.78 9.13
N PRO A 318 19.28 -23.75 9.35
CA PRO A 318 20.10 -23.80 10.58
C PRO A 318 21.04 -22.59 10.73
N GLY A 319 21.30 -21.85 9.63
CA GLY A 319 22.07 -20.59 9.65
C GLY A 319 21.19 -19.35 9.79
N ASP A 320 19.89 -19.49 10.07
CA ASP A 320 18.99 -18.35 10.20
C ASP A 320 19.29 -17.55 11.47
N ASP A 321 19.71 -16.31 11.28
CA ASP A 321 19.90 -15.35 12.36
C ASP A 321 19.03 -14.11 12.14
N LEU A 322 17.91 -14.07 12.84
CA LEU A 322 16.96 -12.96 12.79
C LEU A 322 17.58 -11.61 13.17
N ARG A 323 18.66 -11.62 13.97
CA ARG A 323 19.35 -10.38 14.37
C ARG A 323 19.96 -9.65 13.18
N ASP A 324 20.41 -10.35 12.15
CA ASP A 324 20.96 -9.73 10.95
C ASP A 324 19.90 -8.94 10.20
N GLU A 325 18.69 -9.47 10.10
CA GLU A 325 17.58 -8.78 9.47
C GLU A 325 17.12 -7.57 10.31
N ILE A 326 17.03 -7.73 11.63
CA ILE A 326 16.70 -6.62 12.55
C ILE A 326 17.72 -5.48 12.38
N ARG A 327 19.00 -5.78 12.37
CA ARG A 327 20.06 -4.78 12.19
C ARG A 327 19.95 -4.06 10.85
N THR A 328 19.66 -4.78 9.78
CA THR A 328 19.55 -4.18 8.44
C THR A 328 18.22 -3.44 8.20
N ALA A 329 17.19 -3.74 8.98
CA ALA A 329 15.90 -3.05 8.88
C ALA A 329 15.84 -1.74 9.69
N PHE A 330 16.60 -1.66 10.79
CA PHE A 330 16.57 -0.53 11.71
C PHE A 330 17.91 0.25 11.80
N GLY A 331 18.94 -0.18 11.13
CA GLY A 331 20.22 0.51 10.98
C GLY A 331 20.30 1.25 9.68
#